data_5388db8c590bbc3fcf589c4302c29319
#
_entry.id   5388db8c590bbc3fcf589c4302c29319
#
_cell.length_a   1.000
_cell.length_b   1.000
_cell.length_c   1.000
_cell.angle_alpha   90.00
_cell.angle_beta   90.00
_cell.angle_gamma   90.00
#
_symmetry.space_group_name_H-M   'P 1'
#
loop_
_entity.id
_entity.type
_entity.pdbx_description
1 polymer ?
#
loop_
_entity_poly.entity_id
_entity_poly.type
_entity_poly.pdbx_seq_one_letter_code
_entity_poly.pdbx_strand_id
1 'polypeptide(L)'
;MSDRIPVTLLTGFLGAGKSTLLTRVLRDPRFSDTAVVVNEFGEVDLDGALIAHAPEQIVESTTGCLCCTVRGDIREALVRLHARMASGESGGFSRLVIETTGLADPAPPIKTLIADPRLVRRYALAGVVTVVDAVNGALTLERHEEAVRQVAVADRIVLTKTDLAGDGADEVALGALVGRLKALAPGAEVLDRR
;
A
#
# COMPACT_ATOMS: atom_id res chain seq x y z
N MET A 1 10.70 23.10 7.04
CA MET A 1 9.93 21.94 6.54
C MET A 1 10.94 20.88 6.14
N SER A 2 10.70 19.61 6.45
CA SER A 2 11.68 18.54 6.16
C SER A 2 11.77 18.33 4.65
N ASP A 3 12.97 18.42 4.06
CA ASP A 3 13.24 18.12 2.64
C ASP A 3 13.04 16.62 2.28
N ARG A 4 12.47 15.83 3.20
CA ARG A 4 12.26 14.41 3.01
C ARG A 4 10.97 14.12 2.29
N ILE A 5 11.03 13.18 1.36
CA ILE A 5 9.88 12.71 0.58
C ILE A 5 8.96 11.90 1.50
N PRO A 6 7.68 12.31 1.66
CA PRO A 6 6.70 11.54 2.43
C PRO A 6 6.39 10.22 1.75
N VAL A 7 6.37 9.14 2.54
CA VAL A 7 6.10 7.78 2.10
C VAL A 7 4.81 7.29 2.75
N THR A 8 3.85 6.88 1.95
CA THR A 8 2.65 6.16 2.41
C THR A 8 2.82 4.67 2.13
N LEU A 9 2.71 3.84 3.16
CA LEU A 9 2.63 2.40 2.99
C LEU A 9 1.17 1.99 2.76
N LEU A 10 0.88 1.35 1.62
CA LEU A 10 -0.42 0.79 1.29
C LEU A 10 -0.37 -0.72 1.48
N THR A 11 -1.15 -1.21 2.42
CA THR A 11 -1.23 -2.63 2.75
C THR A 11 -2.69 -3.11 2.82
N GLY A 12 -2.91 -4.38 3.10
CA GLY A 12 -4.23 -5.01 3.18
C GLY A 12 -4.20 -6.39 2.55
N PHE A 13 -5.10 -7.25 2.96
CA PHE A 13 -5.11 -8.65 2.56
C PHE A 13 -5.33 -8.83 1.05
N LEU A 14 -5.06 -10.05 0.56
CA LEU A 14 -5.26 -10.41 -0.85
C LEU A 14 -6.73 -10.16 -1.27
N GLY A 15 -6.91 -9.54 -2.43
CA GLY A 15 -8.25 -9.22 -2.96
C GLY A 15 -8.97 -8.05 -2.26
N ALA A 16 -8.36 -7.38 -1.27
CA ALA A 16 -8.96 -6.25 -0.58
C ALA A 16 -9.14 -4.99 -1.45
N GLY A 17 -8.57 -4.95 -2.67
CA GLY A 17 -8.76 -3.84 -3.61
C GLY A 17 -7.67 -2.76 -3.54
N LYS A 18 -6.47 -3.07 -3.02
CA LYS A 18 -5.32 -2.14 -2.95
C LYS A 18 -5.00 -1.51 -4.30
N SER A 19 -4.71 -2.33 -5.30
CA SER A 19 -4.31 -1.85 -6.64
C SER A 19 -5.45 -1.08 -7.34
N THR A 20 -6.71 -1.44 -7.08
CA THR A 20 -7.88 -0.67 -7.57
C THR A 20 -7.94 0.70 -6.93
N LEU A 21 -7.75 0.78 -5.62
CA LEU A 21 -7.70 2.05 -4.89
C LEU A 21 -6.55 2.91 -5.39
N LEU A 22 -5.34 2.32 -5.49
CA LEU A 22 -4.14 3.01 -5.97
C LEU A 22 -4.33 3.56 -7.38
N THR A 23 -4.83 2.74 -8.31
CA THR A 23 -5.12 3.17 -9.70
C THR A 23 -6.08 4.36 -9.74
N ARG A 24 -7.09 4.37 -8.88
CA ARG A 24 -8.04 5.50 -8.82
C ARG A 24 -7.37 6.76 -8.28
N VAL A 25 -6.58 6.66 -7.22
CA VAL A 25 -5.84 7.79 -6.64
C VAL A 25 -4.89 8.39 -7.67
N LEU A 26 -4.16 7.55 -8.41
CA LEU A 26 -3.17 8.01 -9.40
C LEU A 26 -3.80 8.66 -10.65
N ARG A 27 -5.11 8.45 -10.89
CA ARG A 27 -5.83 9.16 -11.97
C ARG A 27 -6.17 10.61 -11.61
N ASP A 28 -6.12 10.96 -10.33
CA ASP A 28 -6.38 12.33 -9.90
C ASP A 28 -5.11 13.19 -10.17
N PRO A 29 -5.24 14.31 -10.90
CA PRO A 29 -4.10 15.17 -11.23
C PRO A 29 -3.32 15.68 -10.01
N ARG A 30 -3.94 15.72 -8.83
CA ARG A 30 -3.28 16.08 -7.56
C ARG A 30 -2.19 15.09 -7.13
N PHE A 31 -2.15 13.92 -7.73
CA PHE A 31 -1.18 12.84 -7.46
C PHE A 31 -0.23 12.59 -8.63
N SER A 32 -0.19 13.47 -9.63
CA SER A 32 0.69 13.33 -10.82
C SER A 32 2.19 13.28 -10.47
N ASP A 33 2.58 13.83 -9.31
CA ASP A 33 3.94 13.84 -8.78
C ASP A 33 4.22 12.70 -7.77
N THR A 34 3.49 11.58 -7.91
CA THR A 34 3.60 10.43 -7.02
C THR A 34 4.38 9.30 -7.66
N ALA A 35 5.44 8.85 -7.00
CA ALA A 35 6.09 7.58 -7.34
C ALA A 35 5.40 6.41 -6.62
N VAL A 36 5.37 5.25 -7.27
CA VAL A 36 4.79 4.02 -6.72
C VAL A 36 5.82 2.91 -6.79
N VAL A 37 6.02 2.25 -5.67
CA VAL A 37 6.81 1.01 -5.57
C VAL A 37 5.88 -0.12 -5.19
N VAL A 38 5.73 -1.10 -6.07
CA VAL A 38 5.01 -2.34 -5.76
C VAL A 38 6.04 -3.36 -5.29
N ASN A 39 5.93 -3.73 -4.02
CA ASN A 39 6.85 -4.68 -3.38
C ASN A 39 6.21 -6.07 -3.33
N GLU A 40 6.61 -6.95 -4.23
CA GLU A 40 6.18 -8.35 -4.25
C GLU A 40 7.16 -9.22 -3.48
N PHE A 41 6.75 -9.75 -2.34
CA PHE A 41 7.47 -10.78 -1.58
C PHE A 41 6.96 -12.17 -1.98
N GLY A 42 7.85 -13.02 -2.49
CA GLY A 42 7.62 -14.46 -2.61
C GLY A 42 7.56 -15.02 -4.03
N GLU A 43 8.14 -16.19 -4.18
CA GLU A 43 8.04 -17.09 -5.33
C GLU A 43 6.66 -17.77 -5.36
N VAL A 44 5.59 -17.05 -5.65
CA VAL A 44 4.33 -17.68 -6.02
C VAL A 44 3.80 -16.99 -7.27
N ASP A 45 4.23 -17.50 -8.42
CA ASP A 45 3.54 -17.31 -9.69
C ASP A 45 2.15 -17.95 -9.59
N LEU A 46 1.14 -17.17 -9.20
CA LEU A 46 -0.25 -17.64 -9.22
C LEU A 46 -0.96 -17.34 -10.53
N ASP A 47 -0.36 -16.59 -11.45
CA ASP A 47 -0.89 -16.39 -12.79
C ASP A 47 0.25 -16.41 -13.82
N GLY A 48 0.59 -17.62 -14.28
CA GLY A 48 1.60 -17.89 -15.29
C GLY A 48 1.25 -17.46 -16.70
N ALA A 49 0.83 -16.20 -16.89
CA ALA A 49 0.64 -15.62 -18.21
C ALA A 49 1.04 -14.14 -18.20
N LEU A 50 2.13 -13.84 -18.88
CA LEU A 50 2.55 -12.50 -19.33
C LEU A 50 3.29 -11.59 -18.34
N ILE A 51 4.42 -12.00 -17.75
CA ILE A 51 5.52 -11.04 -17.56
C ILE A 51 6.85 -11.78 -17.81
N ALA A 52 7.45 -11.49 -18.95
CA ALA A 52 8.80 -11.93 -19.28
C ALA A 52 9.82 -11.38 -18.27
N HIS A 53 10.73 -12.22 -17.86
CA HIS A 53 11.87 -12.01 -16.99
C HIS A 53 12.56 -10.64 -17.16
N ALA A 54 12.14 -9.64 -16.38
CA ALA A 54 12.93 -8.46 -16.14
C ALA A 54 12.95 -8.21 -14.62
N PRO A 55 14.14 -8.13 -13.98
CA PRO A 55 14.24 -8.02 -12.52
C PRO A 55 13.70 -6.71 -11.94
N GLU A 56 13.45 -5.72 -12.76
CA GLU A 56 12.85 -4.43 -12.35
C GLU A 56 12.22 -3.75 -13.56
N GLN A 57 10.91 -3.53 -13.53
CA GLN A 57 10.26 -2.66 -14.51
C GLN A 57 9.86 -1.35 -13.83
N ILE A 58 10.48 -0.26 -14.26
CA ILE A 58 10.00 1.09 -13.99
C ILE A 58 9.13 1.46 -15.18
N VAL A 59 7.83 1.59 -14.95
CA VAL A 59 6.86 2.00 -15.96
C VAL A 59 6.45 3.43 -15.66
N GLU A 60 6.78 4.37 -16.56
CA GLU A 60 6.17 5.68 -16.52
C GLU A 60 4.73 5.56 -17.01
N SER A 61 3.79 5.89 -16.15
CA SER A 61 2.38 5.99 -16.50
C SER A 61 2.16 7.19 -17.43
N THR A 62 1.19 7.09 -18.32
CA THR A 62 0.74 8.21 -19.19
C THR A 62 0.26 9.44 -18.41
N THR A 63 0.10 9.34 -17.09
CA THR A 63 -0.24 10.42 -16.16
C THR A 63 0.99 11.04 -15.46
N GLY A 64 2.21 10.60 -15.79
CA GLY A 64 3.45 11.13 -15.19
C GLY A 64 3.88 10.44 -13.89
N CYS A 65 3.14 9.43 -13.41
CA CYS A 65 3.52 8.66 -12.24
C CYS A 65 4.60 7.63 -12.57
N LEU A 66 5.65 7.55 -11.74
CA LEU A 66 6.66 6.49 -11.80
C LEU A 66 6.16 5.25 -11.07
N CYS A 67 6.03 4.12 -11.77
CA CYS A 67 5.70 2.84 -11.16
C CYS A 67 6.90 1.89 -11.24
N CYS A 68 7.30 1.32 -10.13
CA CYS A 68 8.42 0.38 -10.04
C CYS A 68 7.96 -0.89 -9.30
N THR A 69 8.07 -2.04 -9.96
CA THR A 69 7.88 -3.33 -9.30
C THR A 69 9.22 -3.83 -8.80
N VAL A 70 9.30 -4.18 -7.51
CA VAL A 70 10.54 -4.62 -6.87
C VAL A 70 10.36 -6.03 -6.32
N ARG A 71 11.17 -6.96 -6.82
CA ARG A 71 11.38 -8.28 -6.20
C ARG A 71 12.67 -8.20 -5.38
N GLY A 72 12.57 -8.18 -4.05
CA GLY A 72 13.73 -8.17 -3.17
C GLY A 72 13.78 -7.06 -2.13
N ASP A 73 14.97 -6.52 -1.88
CA ASP A 73 15.19 -5.54 -0.81
C ASP A 73 14.67 -4.14 -1.20
N ILE A 74 13.58 -3.75 -0.56
CA ILE A 74 12.96 -2.42 -0.72
C ILE A 74 13.96 -1.27 -0.45
N ARG A 75 14.96 -1.49 0.40
CA ARG A 75 16.01 -0.52 0.68
C ARG A 75 16.81 -0.17 -0.57
N GLU A 76 17.25 -1.19 -1.30
CA GLU A 76 18.02 -0.99 -2.53
C GLU A 76 17.18 -0.32 -3.61
N ALA A 77 15.92 -0.72 -3.73
CA ALA A 77 14.99 -0.10 -4.66
C ALA A 77 14.82 1.40 -4.40
N LEU A 78 14.60 1.78 -3.15
CA LEU A 78 14.44 3.19 -2.78
C LEU A 78 15.74 4.00 -2.94
N VAL A 79 16.89 3.41 -2.68
CA VAL A 79 18.20 4.06 -2.94
C VAL A 79 18.39 4.30 -4.44
N ARG A 80 18.09 3.31 -5.28
CA ARG A 80 18.18 3.43 -6.75
C ARG A 80 17.16 4.45 -7.29
N LEU A 81 15.93 4.41 -6.82
CA LEU A 81 14.90 5.37 -7.21
C LEU A 81 15.34 6.81 -6.94
N HIS A 82 15.91 7.06 -5.76
CA HIS A 82 16.44 8.37 -5.42
C HIS A 82 17.64 8.78 -6.30
N ALA A 83 18.56 7.85 -6.59
CA ALA A 83 19.70 8.13 -7.45
C ALA A 83 19.27 8.53 -8.88
N ARG A 84 18.28 7.84 -9.44
CA ARG A 84 17.71 8.18 -10.77
C ARG A 84 16.98 9.53 -10.79
N MET A 85 16.29 9.87 -9.71
CA MET A 85 15.71 11.21 -9.58
C MET A 85 16.81 12.28 -9.54
N ALA A 86 17.90 12.04 -8.80
CA ALA A 86 19.01 12.97 -8.68
C ALA A 86 19.82 13.13 -9.97
N SER A 87 19.92 12.09 -10.82
CA SER A 87 20.57 12.12 -12.13
C SER A 87 19.70 12.76 -13.23
N GLY A 88 18.42 13.03 -12.96
CA GLY A 88 17.48 13.54 -13.95
C GLY A 88 16.96 12.49 -14.94
N GLU A 89 17.30 11.21 -14.73
CA GLU A 89 16.84 10.08 -15.58
C GLU A 89 15.35 9.77 -15.37
N SER A 90 14.79 10.19 -14.25
CA SER A 90 13.36 10.10 -13.97
C SER A 90 12.82 11.46 -13.54
N GLY A 91 11.58 11.76 -13.90
CA GLY A 91 10.89 12.95 -13.42
C GLY A 91 10.93 13.04 -11.88
N GLY A 92 10.98 14.26 -11.35
CA GLY A 92 10.93 14.49 -9.91
C GLY A 92 9.56 14.06 -9.35
N PHE A 93 9.56 13.46 -8.16
CA PHE A 93 8.34 13.17 -7.41
C PHE A 93 8.42 13.78 -6.02
N SER A 94 7.28 14.23 -5.50
CA SER A 94 7.20 14.86 -4.18
C SER A 94 6.62 13.92 -3.12
N ARG A 95 6.11 12.76 -3.52
CA ARG A 95 5.57 11.73 -2.62
C ARG A 95 5.78 10.33 -3.16
N LEU A 96 5.79 9.35 -2.29
CA LEU A 96 6.00 7.94 -2.61
C LEU A 96 4.89 7.10 -1.96
N VAL A 97 4.34 6.17 -2.73
CA VAL A 97 3.47 5.10 -2.23
C VAL A 97 4.20 3.77 -2.38
N ILE A 98 4.23 2.98 -1.32
CA ILE A 98 4.73 1.60 -1.35
C ILE A 98 3.54 0.68 -1.16
N GLU A 99 3.20 -0.10 -2.19
CA GLU A 99 2.19 -1.16 -2.10
C GLU A 99 2.86 -2.47 -1.70
N THR A 100 2.37 -3.12 -0.63
CA THR A 100 2.80 -4.46 -0.23
C THR A 100 1.89 -5.52 -0.83
N THR A 101 2.41 -6.76 -1.00
CA THR A 101 1.55 -7.90 -1.35
C THR A 101 0.51 -8.18 -0.27
N GLY A 102 -0.57 -8.85 -0.67
CA GLY A 102 -1.69 -9.15 0.22
C GLY A 102 -1.37 -10.08 1.38
N LEU A 103 -0.29 -10.85 1.31
CA LEU A 103 0.16 -11.77 2.36
C LEU A 103 1.39 -11.25 3.13
N ALA A 104 1.90 -10.07 2.78
CA ALA A 104 3.09 -9.54 3.42
C ALA A 104 2.80 -9.00 4.83
N ASP A 105 3.72 -9.28 5.75
CA ASP A 105 3.81 -8.54 7.00
C ASP A 105 4.30 -7.10 6.69
N PRO A 106 3.58 -6.06 7.09
CA PRO A 106 3.98 -4.68 6.84
C PRO A 106 5.12 -4.18 7.74
N ALA A 107 5.45 -4.89 8.80
CA ALA A 107 6.44 -4.46 9.78
C ALA A 107 7.88 -4.34 9.20
N PRO A 108 8.40 -5.28 8.38
CA PRO A 108 9.72 -5.16 7.79
C PRO A 108 9.91 -3.89 6.92
N PRO A 109 9.04 -3.56 5.96
CA PRO A 109 9.19 -2.31 5.19
C PRO A 109 9.07 -1.05 6.07
N ILE A 110 8.18 -1.03 7.07
CA ILE A 110 8.08 0.07 8.03
C ILE A 110 9.42 0.24 8.75
N LYS A 111 9.96 -0.85 9.33
CA LYS A 111 11.24 -0.83 10.05
C LYS A 111 12.39 -0.35 9.15
N THR A 112 12.43 -0.80 7.90
CA THR A 112 13.44 -0.37 6.93
C THR A 112 13.38 1.15 6.69
N LEU A 113 12.18 1.71 6.51
CA LEU A 113 11.99 3.14 6.28
C LEU A 113 12.42 4.01 7.47
N ILE A 114 12.16 3.57 8.71
CA ILE A 114 12.41 4.38 9.91
C ILE A 114 13.79 4.16 10.53
N ALA A 115 14.49 3.07 10.19
CA ALA A 115 15.74 2.67 10.83
C ALA A 115 16.96 2.70 9.89
N ASP A 116 16.82 2.59 8.57
CA ASP A 116 17.98 2.62 7.66
C ASP A 116 18.53 4.06 7.55
N PRO A 117 19.81 4.30 7.89
CA PRO A 117 20.39 5.65 7.89
C PRO A 117 20.40 6.34 6.51
N ARG A 118 20.37 5.56 5.41
CA ARG A 118 20.33 6.09 4.04
C ARG A 118 18.94 6.56 3.66
N LEU A 119 17.91 5.87 4.17
CA LEU A 119 16.51 6.17 3.86
C LEU A 119 15.95 7.29 4.73
N VAL A 120 16.22 7.31 6.02
CA VAL A 120 15.68 8.33 6.95
C VAL A 120 16.13 9.76 6.64
N ARG A 121 17.21 9.92 5.88
CA ARG A 121 17.66 11.25 5.42
C ARG A 121 16.85 11.77 4.23
N ARG A 122 16.20 10.88 3.46
CA ARG A 122 15.57 11.18 2.18
C ARG A 122 14.05 11.00 2.22
N TYR A 123 13.61 10.06 3.02
CA TYR A 123 12.22 9.64 3.13
C TYR A 123 11.70 9.80 4.55
N ALA A 124 10.41 10.04 4.70
CA ALA A 124 9.73 10.06 5.98
C ALA A 124 8.43 9.25 5.88
N LEU A 125 8.24 8.26 6.73
CA LEU A 125 6.96 7.55 6.80
C LEU A 125 5.86 8.56 7.18
N ALA A 126 4.94 8.80 6.27
CA ALA A 126 3.81 9.71 6.43
C ALA A 126 2.58 9.00 7.02
N GLY A 127 2.51 7.68 6.85
CA GLY A 127 1.48 6.84 7.45
C GLY A 127 1.29 5.52 6.72
N VAL A 128 0.51 4.66 7.36
CA VAL A 128 0.11 3.34 6.86
C VAL A 128 -1.37 3.35 6.56
N VAL A 129 -1.71 3.02 5.32
CA VAL A 129 -3.10 2.86 4.87
C VAL A 129 -3.37 1.38 4.66
N THR A 130 -4.31 0.84 5.43
CA THR A 130 -4.73 -0.56 5.31
C THR A 130 -6.08 -0.64 4.61
N VAL A 131 -6.14 -1.43 3.54
CA VAL A 131 -7.37 -1.66 2.78
C VAL A 131 -8.04 -2.93 3.27
N VAL A 132 -9.32 -2.83 3.61
CA VAL A 132 -10.13 -3.94 4.12
C VAL A 132 -11.38 -4.10 3.26
N ASP A 133 -11.64 -5.33 2.82
CA ASP A 133 -12.85 -5.73 2.10
C ASP A 133 -14.04 -5.75 3.07
N ALA A 134 -15.06 -4.94 2.84
CA ALA A 134 -16.23 -4.86 3.70
C ALA A 134 -17.05 -6.16 3.73
N VAL A 135 -17.03 -6.95 2.65
CA VAL A 135 -17.78 -8.20 2.53
C VAL A 135 -17.05 -9.35 3.23
N ASN A 136 -15.74 -9.50 2.97
CA ASN A 136 -14.97 -10.65 3.43
C ASN A 136 -14.05 -10.33 4.62
N GLY A 137 -13.95 -9.08 5.04
CA GLY A 137 -12.98 -8.61 6.02
C GLY A 137 -13.12 -9.29 7.39
N ALA A 138 -14.33 -9.52 7.87
CA ALA A 138 -14.56 -10.21 9.14
C ALA A 138 -13.97 -11.63 9.14
N LEU A 139 -14.28 -12.41 8.10
CA LEU A 139 -13.78 -13.78 7.93
C LEU A 139 -12.27 -13.80 7.69
N THR A 140 -11.76 -12.82 6.93
CA THR A 140 -10.33 -12.68 6.68
C THR A 140 -9.55 -12.45 7.99
N LEU A 141 -10.04 -11.55 8.83
CA LEU A 141 -9.43 -11.29 10.15
C LEU A 141 -9.51 -12.48 11.11
N GLU A 142 -10.46 -13.39 10.93
CA GLU A 142 -10.56 -14.60 11.73
C GLU A 142 -9.57 -15.68 11.32
N ARG A 143 -9.28 -15.77 10.02
CA ARG A 143 -8.51 -16.87 9.43
C ARG A 143 -7.05 -16.56 9.17
N HIS A 144 -6.68 -15.27 9.11
CA HIS A 144 -5.36 -14.84 8.64
C HIS A 144 -4.73 -13.84 9.60
N GLU A 145 -3.66 -14.26 10.25
CA GLU A 145 -2.89 -13.40 11.15
C GLU A 145 -2.25 -12.21 10.41
N GLU A 146 -1.91 -12.39 9.13
CA GLU A 146 -1.36 -11.34 8.29
C GLU A 146 -2.34 -10.16 8.19
N ALA A 147 -3.63 -10.45 8.00
CA ALA A 147 -4.67 -9.40 7.96
C ALA A 147 -4.77 -8.65 9.29
N VAL A 148 -4.66 -9.36 10.41
CA VAL A 148 -4.65 -8.75 11.75
C VAL A 148 -3.44 -7.84 11.91
N ARG A 149 -2.23 -8.29 11.51
CA ARG A 149 -1.00 -7.48 11.56
C ARG A 149 -1.09 -6.25 10.68
N GLN A 150 -1.65 -6.39 9.48
CA GLN A 150 -1.85 -5.28 8.55
C GLN A 150 -2.79 -4.22 9.10
N VAL A 151 -3.85 -4.62 9.81
CA VAL A 151 -4.78 -3.69 10.48
C VAL A 151 -4.12 -3.05 11.70
N ALA A 152 -3.39 -3.81 12.51
CA ALA A 152 -2.82 -3.32 13.76
C ALA A 152 -1.80 -2.16 13.58
N VAL A 153 -1.18 -2.03 12.41
CA VAL A 153 -0.21 -0.96 12.12
C VAL A 153 -0.83 0.24 11.37
N ALA A 154 -2.14 0.21 11.12
CA ALA A 154 -2.81 1.22 10.31
C ALA A 154 -2.93 2.57 11.03
N ASP A 155 -2.61 3.65 10.32
CA ASP A 155 -3.04 5.01 10.67
C ASP A 155 -4.40 5.33 10.06
N ARG A 156 -4.70 4.72 8.91
CA ARG A 156 -6.01 4.80 8.23
C ARG A 156 -6.42 3.45 7.69
N ILE A 157 -7.70 3.14 7.82
CA ILE A 157 -8.32 1.93 7.27
C ILE A 157 -9.33 2.36 6.23
N VAL A 158 -9.18 1.89 4.99
CA VAL A 158 -10.12 2.16 3.90
C VAL A 158 -10.96 0.92 3.67
N LEU A 159 -12.27 1.04 3.89
CA LEU A 159 -13.23 -0.01 3.55
C LEU A 159 -13.53 0.05 2.05
N THR A 160 -13.42 -1.09 1.40
CA THR A 160 -13.74 -1.29 -0.02
C THR A 160 -14.94 -2.22 -0.17
N LYS A 161 -15.54 -2.22 -1.36
CA LYS A 161 -16.68 -3.10 -1.68
C LYS A 161 -17.90 -2.89 -0.76
N THR A 162 -18.02 -1.70 -0.19
CA THR A 162 -19.17 -1.34 0.65
C THR A 162 -20.46 -1.27 -0.14
N ASP A 163 -20.36 -1.08 -1.46
CA ASP A 163 -21.45 -1.15 -2.43
C ASP A 163 -22.00 -2.58 -2.65
N LEU A 164 -21.22 -3.58 -2.29
CA LEU A 164 -21.61 -5.01 -2.36
C LEU A 164 -22.12 -5.53 -1.01
N ALA A 165 -21.93 -4.77 0.07
CA ALA A 165 -22.58 -5.04 1.34
C ALA A 165 -24.06 -4.64 1.20
N GLY A 166 -24.96 -5.62 1.25
CA GLY A 166 -26.39 -5.43 1.07
C GLY A 166 -27.05 -4.63 2.21
N ASP A 167 -28.37 -4.51 2.15
CA ASP A 167 -29.14 -3.81 3.18
C ASP A 167 -29.43 -4.70 4.39
N GLY A 168 -29.65 -4.10 5.55
CA GLY A 168 -30.15 -4.78 6.74
C GLY A 168 -29.12 -5.62 7.50
N ALA A 169 -29.12 -6.96 7.31
CA ALA A 169 -28.22 -7.86 8.03
C ALA A 169 -26.74 -7.57 7.73
N ASP A 170 -26.44 -7.13 6.53
CA ASP A 170 -25.09 -6.77 6.10
C ASP A 170 -24.63 -5.45 6.74
N GLU A 171 -25.56 -4.53 7.04
CA GLU A 171 -25.23 -3.30 7.79
C GLU A 171 -24.83 -3.60 9.23
N VAL A 172 -25.48 -4.56 9.88
CA VAL A 172 -25.09 -5.05 11.21
C VAL A 172 -23.71 -5.71 11.16
N ALA A 173 -23.46 -6.55 10.14
CA ALA A 173 -22.16 -7.20 9.94
C ALA A 173 -21.03 -6.17 9.67
N LEU A 174 -21.31 -5.15 8.88
CA LEU A 174 -20.38 -4.04 8.64
C LEU A 174 -20.08 -3.26 9.92
N GLY A 175 -21.11 -2.98 10.73
CA GLY A 175 -20.94 -2.34 12.04
C GLY A 175 -20.04 -3.15 12.98
N ALA A 176 -20.23 -4.48 13.02
CA ALA A 176 -19.40 -5.40 13.80
C ALA A 176 -17.94 -5.42 13.28
N LEU A 177 -17.74 -5.44 11.96
CA LEU A 177 -16.41 -5.34 11.35
C LEU A 177 -15.72 -4.03 11.76
N VAL A 178 -16.39 -2.89 11.62
CA VAL A 178 -15.85 -1.58 12.02
C VAL A 178 -15.48 -1.56 13.51
N GLY A 179 -16.32 -2.14 14.37
CA GLY A 179 -16.02 -2.29 15.79
C GLY A 179 -14.73 -3.10 16.05
N ARG A 180 -14.56 -4.21 15.32
CA ARG A 180 -13.35 -5.05 15.40
C ARG A 180 -12.10 -4.33 14.90
N LEU A 181 -12.22 -3.59 13.80
CA LEU A 181 -11.11 -2.79 13.25
C LEU A 181 -10.66 -1.72 14.23
N LYS A 182 -11.58 -1.01 14.88
CA LYS A 182 -11.28 -0.03 15.91
C LYS A 182 -10.66 -0.65 17.17
N ALA A 183 -11.02 -1.87 17.50
CA ALA A 183 -10.40 -2.60 18.61
C ALA A 183 -8.96 -3.01 18.29
N LEU A 184 -8.65 -3.40 17.05
CA LEU A 184 -7.31 -3.78 16.59
C LEU A 184 -6.39 -2.56 16.39
N ALA A 185 -6.93 -1.45 15.91
CA ALA A 185 -6.21 -0.20 15.64
C ALA A 185 -6.98 1.00 16.21
N PRO A 186 -6.94 1.25 17.54
CA PRO A 186 -7.76 2.29 18.18
C PRO A 186 -7.45 3.71 17.71
N GLY A 187 -6.23 3.95 17.23
CA GLY A 187 -5.80 5.25 16.70
C GLY A 187 -6.10 5.46 15.22
N ALA A 188 -6.54 4.42 14.51
CA ALA A 188 -6.78 4.49 13.08
C ALA A 188 -8.11 5.17 12.75
N GLU A 189 -8.08 6.06 11.76
CA GLU A 189 -9.29 6.60 11.14
C GLU A 189 -9.87 5.55 10.17
N VAL A 190 -11.13 5.16 10.37
CA VAL A 190 -11.83 4.24 9.46
C VAL A 190 -12.62 5.07 8.44
N LEU A 191 -12.25 4.94 7.18
CA LEU A 191 -12.86 5.63 6.05
C LEU A 191 -13.78 4.65 5.31
N ASP A 192 -15.07 4.95 5.34
CA ASP A 192 -16.06 4.28 4.50
C ASP A 192 -16.16 5.04 3.18
N ARG A 193 -16.16 4.30 2.09
CA ARG A 193 -16.20 4.84 0.76
C ARG A 193 -17.62 4.67 0.18
N ARG A 194 -18.62 5.24 0.81
CA ARG A 194 -19.93 5.44 0.19
C ARG A 194 -19.94 6.67 -0.70
#